data_b3898399bdcdd134c66fe80a0003bad4
#
_entry.id   b3898399bdcdd134c66fe80a0003bad4
#
_cell.length_a   1.000
_cell.length_b   1.000
_cell.length_c   1.000
_cell.angle_alpha   90.00
_cell.angle_beta   90.00
_cell.angle_gamma   90.00
#
_symmetry.space_group_name_H-M   'P 1'
#
loop_
_entity.id
_entity.type
_entity.pdbx_description
1 polymer ?
#
loop_
_entity_poly.entity_id
_entity_poly.type
_entity_poly.pdbx_seq_one_letter_code
_entity_poly.pdbx_strand_id
1 'polypeptide(L)'
;MNQEQEITPESAALLRGAMQRRTVLAGAGGVALAAFLAACGASGNGSTPSTTAAAGKDLSATEKKLRWQNWPAYMDKEGGKGSTLTTFEKQSGVDVNYTTEIDDNITFTNSVQQQLQRQQPTGYDIVVLTDWMAGKWIANGWALPLNKENIPNAKNLRPQLVEVPFDKGRNYSLPWMSGFAGIGINKKVFKKLTGKSEIKSIDDLWDPKLKGRITVLSEMRDTMGLIMMSQGKNIGNFTDADFQDALAVLKDKVDSGQVRQVTGNGYLPELESGAIAASTAWSGDVDGNPDLAWFVPESGATYWTDNMLIPALASHKTNAEKAMNFYYDPENAGRLIAGGVTYVTPVPSAKPTVQKLDAELAKNPLIFPSEQFLANTQIFKVLTAEENDNY
;
A
#
# COMPACT_ATOMS: atom_id res chain seq x y z
N MET A 1 8.68 -39.32 13.07
CA MET A 1 7.63 -39.52 12.03
C MET A 1 7.40 -38.15 11.41
N ASN A 2 8.09 -37.90 10.28
CA ASN A 2 8.04 -36.68 9.54
C ASN A 2 6.76 -36.73 8.67
N GLN A 3 5.88 -35.74 8.81
CA GLN A 3 4.89 -35.46 7.76
C GLN A 3 5.45 -34.30 6.95
N GLU A 4 5.97 -34.62 5.78
CA GLU A 4 6.17 -33.68 4.69
C GLU A 4 4.78 -33.23 4.20
N GLN A 5 4.48 -31.95 4.37
CA GLN A 5 3.31 -31.36 3.72
C GLN A 5 3.69 -31.10 2.25
N GLU A 6 3.20 -31.96 1.38
CA GLU A 6 3.21 -31.78 -0.07
C GLU A 6 2.47 -30.49 -0.48
N ILE A 7 3.10 -29.74 -1.36
CA ILE A 7 2.51 -28.59 -2.05
C ILE A 7 1.27 -29.09 -2.80
N THR A 8 0.10 -28.62 -2.42
CA THR A 8 -1.15 -29.04 -3.05
C THR A 8 -1.20 -28.65 -4.53
N PRO A 9 -1.85 -29.49 -5.39
CA PRO A 9 -1.97 -29.20 -6.82
C PRO A 9 -2.66 -27.88 -7.16
N GLU A 10 -3.37 -27.26 -6.22
CA GLU A 10 -4.07 -25.99 -6.42
C GLU A 10 -3.14 -24.77 -6.43
N SER A 11 -2.09 -24.74 -5.63
CA SER A 11 -1.10 -23.65 -5.67
C SER A 11 -0.23 -23.69 -6.93
N ALA A 12 0.04 -24.90 -7.45
CA ALA A 12 0.70 -25.07 -8.74
C ALA A 12 -0.22 -24.73 -9.95
N ALA A 13 -1.54 -24.85 -9.79
CA ALA A 13 -2.51 -24.50 -10.80
C ALA A 13 -2.71 -22.98 -10.94
N LEU A 14 -2.61 -22.21 -9.85
CA LEU A 14 -2.68 -20.74 -9.86
C LEU A 14 -1.50 -20.13 -10.63
N LEU A 15 -0.29 -20.67 -10.45
CA LEU A 15 0.90 -20.24 -11.21
C LEU A 15 0.87 -20.66 -12.68
N ARG A 16 0.27 -21.80 -13.01
CA ARG A 16 0.09 -22.26 -14.40
C ARG A 16 -1.08 -21.58 -15.12
N GLY A 17 -2.10 -21.14 -14.40
CA GLY A 17 -3.27 -20.43 -14.96
C GLY A 17 -2.92 -19.04 -15.50
N ALA A 18 -1.89 -18.41 -14.97
CA ALA A 18 -1.38 -17.11 -15.47
C ALA A 18 -0.57 -17.26 -16.78
N MET A 19 -0.01 -18.44 -17.06
CA MET A 19 0.83 -18.69 -18.24
C MET A 19 0.13 -19.33 -19.43
N GLN A 20 -1.11 -19.81 -19.33
CA GLN A 20 -1.77 -20.58 -20.41
C GLN A 20 -2.95 -19.89 -21.13
N ARG A 21 -3.12 -18.57 -21.00
CA ARG A 21 -4.14 -17.85 -21.78
C ARG A 21 -3.63 -17.21 -23.06
N ARG A 22 -2.59 -17.75 -23.65
CA ARG A 22 -2.13 -17.38 -24.99
C ARG A 22 -2.19 -18.60 -25.92
N THR A 23 -3.34 -19.02 -26.36
CA THR A 23 -3.60 -19.69 -27.66
C THR A 23 -5.01 -20.26 -27.62
N VAL A 24 -5.94 -19.63 -28.23
CA VAL A 24 -7.09 -20.10 -29.01
C VAL A 24 -8.02 -18.90 -29.17
N LEU A 25 -8.03 -18.32 -30.37
CA LEU A 25 -9.17 -17.78 -31.08
C LEU A 25 -8.70 -17.16 -32.40
N ALA A 26 -8.35 -18.04 -33.34
CA ALA A 26 -8.44 -17.71 -34.75
C ALA A 26 -9.62 -18.54 -35.29
N GLY A 27 -10.70 -17.87 -35.69
CA GLY A 27 -11.75 -18.52 -36.47
C GLY A 27 -13.13 -17.94 -36.25
N ALA A 28 -13.59 -17.13 -37.22
CA ALA A 28 -14.97 -16.88 -37.65
C ALA A 28 -15.93 -16.11 -36.71
N GLY A 29 -16.37 -14.94 -37.14
CA GLY A 29 -17.57 -14.28 -36.66
C GLY A 29 -17.43 -12.74 -36.62
N GLY A 30 -17.55 -12.10 -37.79
CA GLY A 30 -17.42 -10.65 -37.89
C GLY A 30 -18.60 -9.86 -37.29
N VAL A 31 -18.29 -8.59 -37.06
CA VAL A 31 -19.22 -7.45 -36.88
C VAL A 31 -20.06 -7.48 -35.60
N ALA A 32 -19.43 -7.17 -34.45
CA ALA A 32 -20.06 -6.49 -33.31
C ALA A 32 -19.07 -6.13 -32.18
N LEU A 33 -17.74 -6.16 -32.39
CA LEU A 33 -16.73 -5.92 -31.31
C LEU A 33 -15.94 -4.62 -31.45
N ALA A 34 -16.34 -3.71 -32.36
CA ALA A 34 -15.59 -2.49 -32.62
C ALA A 34 -15.92 -1.31 -31.66
N ALA A 35 -16.89 -1.46 -30.77
CA ALA A 35 -17.30 -0.39 -29.85
C ALA A 35 -16.73 -0.50 -28.42
N PHE A 36 -16.04 -1.61 -28.08
CA PHE A 36 -15.52 -1.83 -26.70
C PHE A 36 -14.01 -1.58 -26.50
N LEU A 37 -13.26 -1.38 -27.59
CA LEU A 37 -11.80 -1.19 -27.53
C LEU A 37 -11.36 0.28 -27.53
N ALA A 38 -12.28 1.25 -27.59
CA ALA A 38 -11.95 2.67 -27.57
C ALA A 38 -11.88 3.29 -26.16
N ALA A 39 -12.10 2.52 -25.09
CA ALA A 39 -12.13 3.03 -23.71
C ALA A 39 -10.83 2.84 -22.91
N CYS A 40 -9.78 2.25 -23.48
CA CYS A 40 -8.51 1.97 -22.76
C CYS A 40 -7.33 2.87 -23.18
N GLY A 41 -7.57 3.96 -23.86
CA GLY A 41 -6.51 4.88 -24.29
C GLY A 41 -6.51 6.18 -23.48
N ALA A 42 -6.07 6.17 -22.23
CA ALA A 42 -5.76 7.39 -21.50
C ALA A 42 -4.26 7.54 -21.34
N SER A 43 -3.64 8.25 -22.28
CA SER A 43 -2.27 8.76 -22.19
C SER A 43 -2.11 9.64 -20.94
N GLY A 44 -1.03 9.38 -20.19
CA GLY A 44 -0.67 10.11 -18.99
C GLY A 44 -0.40 11.58 -19.21
N ASN A 45 -1.40 12.38 -18.94
CA ASN A 45 -1.30 13.80 -18.65
C ASN A 45 -2.55 14.16 -17.85
N GLY A 46 -2.40 14.42 -16.54
CA GLY A 46 -3.39 15.01 -15.63
C GLY A 46 -4.85 14.65 -15.93
N SER A 47 -5.23 13.38 -15.85
CA SER A 47 -6.49 12.90 -16.40
C SER A 47 -7.66 13.34 -15.53
N THR A 48 -8.52 14.19 -16.09
CA THR A 48 -9.92 14.22 -15.66
C THR A 48 -10.45 12.79 -15.78
N PRO A 49 -11.20 12.26 -14.79
CA PRO A 49 -11.74 10.91 -14.86
C PRO A 49 -12.45 10.68 -16.19
N SER A 50 -12.11 9.60 -16.89
CA SER A 50 -12.76 9.25 -18.17
C SER A 50 -14.23 8.86 -17.97
N THR A 51 -14.60 8.53 -16.73
CA THR A 51 -15.96 8.19 -16.31
C THR A 51 -16.26 8.90 -14.99
N THR A 52 -17.41 9.56 -14.90
CA THR A 52 -17.86 10.16 -13.64
C THR A 52 -18.36 9.07 -12.71
N ALA A 53 -17.84 9.03 -11.49
CA ALA A 53 -18.30 8.09 -10.47
C ALA A 53 -19.78 8.28 -10.17
N ALA A 54 -20.54 7.18 -10.16
CA ALA A 54 -21.94 7.23 -9.78
C ALA A 54 -22.07 7.61 -8.30
N ALA A 55 -22.77 8.69 -8.00
CA ALA A 55 -23.08 9.09 -6.63
C ALA A 55 -24.30 8.33 -6.12
N GLY A 56 -24.15 7.66 -4.96
CA GLY A 56 -25.26 7.11 -4.21
C GLY A 56 -26.03 8.21 -3.44
N LYS A 57 -27.14 7.81 -2.83
CA LYS A 57 -27.82 8.68 -1.85
C LYS A 57 -26.96 8.71 -0.57
N ASP A 58 -26.53 9.90 -0.16
CA ASP A 58 -25.85 10.08 1.12
C ASP A 58 -26.83 9.99 2.29
N LEU A 59 -26.72 8.95 3.09
CA LEU A 59 -27.56 8.68 4.24
C LEU A 59 -26.97 9.21 5.55
N SER A 60 -25.82 9.89 5.54
CA SER A 60 -25.09 10.37 6.72
C SER A 60 -25.92 11.26 7.66
N ALA A 61 -26.94 11.91 7.15
CA ALA A 61 -27.85 12.74 7.97
C ALA A 61 -28.73 11.90 8.90
N THR A 62 -29.20 10.74 8.40
CA THR A 62 -30.15 9.85 9.10
C THR A 62 -29.47 8.61 9.70
N GLU A 63 -28.36 8.17 9.12
CA GLU A 63 -27.60 7.01 9.56
C GLU A 63 -26.20 7.45 10.02
N LYS A 64 -25.95 7.30 11.31
CA LYS A 64 -24.66 7.62 11.92
C LYS A 64 -23.74 6.40 11.86
N LYS A 65 -23.39 6.00 10.63
CA LYS A 65 -22.55 4.82 10.34
C LYS A 65 -21.40 5.18 9.41
N LEU A 66 -20.32 4.42 9.50
CA LEU A 66 -19.16 4.49 8.60
C LEU A 66 -18.54 3.10 8.47
N ARG A 67 -18.32 2.62 7.27
CA ARG A 67 -17.62 1.36 6.96
C ARG A 67 -16.28 1.70 6.35
N TRP A 68 -15.23 1.48 7.12
CA TRP A 68 -13.86 1.85 6.77
C TRP A 68 -12.99 0.61 6.63
N GLN A 69 -12.51 0.37 5.41
CA GLN A 69 -11.59 -0.70 5.09
C GLN A 69 -10.17 -0.17 4.95
N ASN A 70 -9.23 -0.75 5.68
CA ASN A 70 -7.86 -0.30 5.78
C ASN A 70 -6.87 -1.48 5.77
N TRP A 71 -5.60 -1.17 5.86
CA TRP A 71 -4.50 -2.10 6.05
C TRP A 71 -4.32 -2.43 7.54
N PRO A 72 -3.71 -3.59 7.88
CA PRO A 72 -3.24 -3.86 9.23
C PRO A 72 -2.27 -2.79 9.74
N ALA A 73 -2.14 -2.65 11.05
CA ALA A 73 -1.24 -1.72 11.74
C ALA A 73 -1.43 -0.22 11.44
N TYR A 74 -2.55 0.17 10.81
CA TYR A 74 -2.83 1.55 10.40
C TYR A 74 -3.79 2.31 11.31
N MET A 75 -4.12 1.76 12.48
CA MET A 75 -4.93 2.42 13.49
C MET A 75 -4.34 2.15 14.87
N ASP A 76 -4.24 3.20 15.70
CA ASP A 76 -3.78 3.06 17.07
C ASP A 76 -4.68 2.10 17.85
N LYS A 77 -4.06 1.23 18.64
CA LYS A 77 -4.77 0.21 19.42
C LYS A 77 -5.76 -0.62 18.58
N GLU A 78 -5.45 -0.81 17.29
CA GLU A 78 -6.29 -1.54 16.34
C GLU A 78 -7.75 -1.05 16.29
N GLY A 79 -7.96 0.25 16.54
CA GLY A 79 -9.29 0.86 16.62
C GLY A 79 -10.07 0.56 17.90
N GLY A 80 -9.49 -0.19 18.85
CA GLY A 80 -10.13 -0.58 20.08
C GLY A 80 -10.26 0.54 21.12
N LYS A 81 -10.67 0.17 22.33
CA LYS A 81 -10.95 1.12 23.42
C LYS A 81 -9.79 2.09 23.68
N GLY A 82 -10.09 3.38 23.65
CA GLY A 82 -9.14 4.46 23.92
C GLY A 82 -8.25 4.81 22.72
N SER A 83 -8.58 4.31 21.53
CA SER A 83 -7.99 4.73 20.27
C SER A 83 -8.48 6.10 19.83
N THR A 84 -7.82 6.68 18.81
CA THR A 84 -8.33 7.87 18.13
C THR A 84 -9.64 7.59 17.41
N LEU A 85 -9.87 6.35 16.95
CA LEU A 85 -11.14 5.94 16.34
C LEU A 85 -12.29 6.06 17.33
N THR A 86 -12.16 5.50 18.54
CA THR A 86 -13.21 5.62 19.56
C THR A 86 -13.39 7.07 20.03
N THR A 87 -12.37 7.90 19.91
CA THR A 87 -12.48 9.35 20.15
C THR A 87 -13.32 10.03 19.08
N PHE A 88 -13.08 9.69 17.80
CA PHE A 88 -13.90 10.16 16.67
C PHE A 88 -15.37 9.76 16.83
N GLU A 89 -15.65 8.48 17.13
CA GLU A 89 -17.00 7.96 17.35
C GLU A 89 -17.73 8.76 18.44
N LYS A 90 -17.06 8.96 19.57
CA LYS A 90 -17.63 9.72 20.70
C LYS A 90 -17.92 11.17 20.35
N GLN A 91 -17.06 11.82 19.57
CA GLN A 91 -17.22 13.23 19.21
C GLN A 91 -18.24 13.46 18.11
N SER A 92 -18.28 12.56 17.12
CA SER A 92 -19.12 12.69 15.93
C SER A 92 -20.49 12.03 16.09
N GLY A 93 -20.62 11.08 17.01
CA GLY A 93 -21.77 10.18 17.13
C GLY A 93 -21.86 9.15 16.00
N VAL A 94 -20.81 8.99 15.18
CA VAL A 94 -20.75 8.04 14.08
C VAL A 94 -20.20 6.72 14.60
N ASP A 95 -20.94 5.63 14.40
CA ASP A 95 -20.52 4.25 14.66
C ASP A 95 -19.67 3.74 13.49
N VAL A 96 -18.43 3.35 13.77
CA VAL A 96 -17.45 2.97 12.73
C VAL A 96 -17.21 1.47 12.72
N ASN A 97 -17.62 0.81 11.63
CA ASN A 97 -17.16 -0.53 11.33
C ASN A 97 -15.79 -0.44 10.61
N TYR A 98 -14.72 -0.56 11.40
CA TYR A 98 -13.34 -0.52 10.92
C TYR A 98 -12.83 -1.95 10.71
N THR A 99 -12.33 -2.24 9.51
CA THR A 99 -11.79 -3.56 9.13
C THR A 99 -10.42 -3.41 8.46
N THR A 100 -9.58 -4.45 8.57
CA THR A 100 -8.18 -4.46 8.08
C THR A 100 -7.94 -5.67 7.17
N GLU A 101 -8.78 -5.80 6.15
CA GLU A 101 -8.72 -6.94 5.21
C GLU A 101 -7.95 -6.61 3.92
N ILE A 102 -7.31 -5.43 3.83
CA ILE A 102 -6.43 -5.11 2.72
C ILE A 102 -5.06 -5.67 3.04
N ASP A 103 -4.65 -6.71 2.32
CA ASP A 103 -3.33 -7.34 2.40
C ASP A 103 -2.48 -7.03 1.16
N ASP A 104 -3.16 -6.70 0.05
CA ASP A 104 -2.57 -6.38 -1.24
C ASP A 104 -3.55 -5.55 -2.08
N ASN A 105 -3.07 -4.50 -2.75
CA ASN A 105 -3.91 -3.59 -3.55
C ASN A 105 -4.69 -4.30 -4.66
N ILE A 106 -4.03 -5.24 -5.38
CA ILE A 106 -4.63 -5.95 -6.51
C ILE A 106 -5.67 -6.92 -5.99
N THR A 107 -5.33 -7.71 -4.98
CA THR A 107 -6.21 -8.70 -4.37
C THR A 107 -7.48 -8.05 -3.83
N PHE A 108 -7.34 -6.95 -3.08
CA PHE A 108 -8.48 -6.21 -2.58
C PHE A 108 -9.33 -5.62 -3.72
N THR A 109 -8.70 -4.94 -4.69
CA THR A 109 -9.44 -4.35 -5.81
C THR A 109 -10.21 -5.43 -6.60
N ASN A 110 -9.59 -6.58 -6.84
CA ASN A 110 -10.24 -7.71 -7.54
C ASN A 110 -11.45 -8.24 -6.76
N SER A 111 -11.42 -8.23 -5.43
CA SER A 111 -12.55 -8.69 -4.59
C SER A 111 -13.80 -7.83 -4.75
N VAL A 112 -13.64 -6.54 -5.06
CA VAL A 112 -14.76 -5.58 -5.25
C VAL A 112 -14.93 -5.14 -6.71
N GLN A 113 -14.11 -5.66 -7.63
CA GLN A 113 -14.07 -5.20 -9.02
C GLN A 113 -15.39 -5.38 -9.75
N GLN A 114 -16.10 -6.48 -9.50
CA GLN A 114 -17.41 -6.72 -10.15
C GLN A 114 -18.44 -5.67 -9.74
N GLN A 115 -18.47 -5.29 -8.45
CA GLN A 115 -19.35 -4.23 -7.96
C GLN A 115 -18.99 -2.89 -8.61
N LEU A 116 -17.71 -2.53 -8.63
CA LEU A 116 -17.22 -1.28 -9.24
C LEU A 116 -17.59 -1.20 -10.74
N GLN A 117 -17.33 -2.27 -11.51
CA GLN A 117 -17.62 -2.32 -12.95
C GLN A 117 -19.12 -2.29 -13.26
N ARG A 118 -19.96 -2.88 -12.40
CA ARG A 118 -21.41 -2.91 -12.55
C ARG A 118 -22.10 -1.69 -11.93
N GLN A 119 -21.33 -0.74 -11.43
CA GLN A 119 -21.85 0.41 -10.68
C GLN A 119 -22.78 -0.03 -9.54
N GLN A 120 -22.29 -0.94 -8.70
CA GLN A 120 -22.95 -1.43 -7.50
C GLN A 120 -22.14 -1.00 -6.25
N PRO A 121 -22.80 -0.78 -5.10
CA PRO A 121 -22.11 -0.44 -3.87
C PRO A 121 -21.11 -1.53 -3.48
N THR A 122 -19.88 -1.13 -3.15
CA THR A 122 -18.84 -2.07 -2.62
C THR A 122 -19.11 -2.50 -1.19
N GLY A 123 -19.97 -1.79 -0.49
CA GLY A 123 -20.20 -2.00 0.93
C GLY A 123 -19.32 -1.14 1.84
N TYR A 124 -18.34 -0.42 1.30
CA TYR A 124 -17.44 0.47 2.04
C TYR A 124 -17.76 1.94 1.80
N ASP A 125 -17.43 2.79 2.80
CA ASP A 125 -17.56 4.25 2.73
C ASP A 125 -16.18 4.91 2.65
N ILE A 126 -15.13 4.27 3.22
CA ILE A 126 -13.71 4.60 3.00
C ILE A 126 -12.95 3.33 2.65
N VAL A 127 -12.05 3.42 1.70
CA VAL A 127 -10.99 2.43 1.42
C VAL A 127 -9.65 3.14 1.34
N VAL A 128 -8.57 2.46 1.74
CA VAL A 128 -7.22 3.03 1.74
C VAL A 128 -6.36 2.26 0.75
N LEU A 129 -5.88 2.95 -0.29
CA LEU A 129 -5.13 2.34 -1.40
C LEU A 129 -3.87 3.13 -1.72
N THR A 130 -2.83 2.43 -2.14
CA THR A 130 -1.56 3.04 -2.55
C THR A 130 -1.75 3.92 -3.80
N ASP A 131 -0.92 4.95 -3.96
CA ASP A 131 -0.99 5.99 -5.01
C ASP A 131 -1.40 5.47 -6.38
N TRP A 132 -0.75 4.42 -6.86
CA TRP A 132 -0.99 3.88 -8.19
C TRP A 132 -2.37 3.21 -8.32
N MET A 133 -2.85 2.56 -7.26
CA MET A 133 -4.17 1.96 -7.24
C MET A 133 -5.25 3.02 -7.04
N ALA A 134 -4.99 4.02 -6.19
CA ALA A 134 -5.85 5.19 -6.03
C ALA A 134 -6.04 5.90 -7.38
N GLY A 135 -4.95 6.12 -8.12
CA GLY A 135 -4.99 6.67 -9.47
C GLY A 135 -5.82 5.83 -10.44
N LYS A 136 -5.68 4.49 -10.40
CA LYS A 136 -6.49 3.57 -11.20
C LYS A 136 -7.98 3.66 -10.85
N TRP A 137 -8.33 3.74 -9.57
CA TRP A 137 -9.72 3.89 -9.13
C TRP A 137 -10.32 5.21 -9.60
N ILE A 138 -9.58 6.32 -9.48
CA ILE A 138 -10.00 7.65 -9.93
C ILE A 138 -10.22 7.66 -11.45
N ALA A 139 -9.26 7.14 -12.22
CA ALA A 139 -9.33 7.10 -13.69
C ALA A 139 -10.53 6.27 -14.21
N ASN A 140 -10.92 5.22 -13.49
CA ASN A 140 -12.07 4.39 -13.84
C ASN A 140 -13.41 4.92 -13.30
N GLY A 141 -13.44 6.06 -12.60
CA GLY A 141 -14.66 6.61 -12.01
C GLY A 141 -15.20 5.75 -10.85
N TRP A 142 -14.32 5.09 -10.10
CA TRP A 142 -14.69 4.25 -8.95
C TRP A 142 -14.58 4.99 -7.62
N ALA A 143 -14.07 6.22 -7.61
CA ALA A 143 -13.96 7.08 -6.44
C ALA A 143 -14.84 8.32 -6.58
N LEU A 144 -15.56 8.71 -5.53
CA LEU A 144 -16.35 9.93 -5.47
C LEU A 144 -15.46 11.16 -5.25
N PRO A 145 -15.81 12.33 -5.86
CA PRO A 145 -15.13 13.56 -5.53
C PRO A 145 -15.41 13.97 -4.08
N LEU A 146 -14.39 14.51 -3.43
CA LEU A 146 -14.47 15.01 -2.05
C LEU A 146 -15.13 16.40 -2.02
N ASN A 147 -15.99 16.64 -1.03
CA ASN A 147 -16.44 17.99 -0.69
C ASN A 147 -15.45 18.60 0.32
N LYS A 148 -14.58 19.48 -0.15
CA LYS A 148 -13.54 20.10 0.67
C LYS A 148 -14.08 21.00 1.79
N GLU A 149 -15.32 21.47 1.69
CA GLU A 149 -15.98 22.22 2.76
C GLU A 149 -16.20 21.36 4.02
N ASN A 150 -16.35 20.04 3.84
CA ASN A 150 -16.48 19.10 4.94
C ASN A 150 -15.12 18.70 5.53
N ILE A 151 -14.00 19.10 4.88
CA ILE A 151 -12.64 18.69 5.26
C ILE A 151 -11.72 19.93 5.42
N PRO A 152 -12.09 20.94 6.23
CA PRO A 152 -11.30 22.17 6.39
C PRO A 152 -9.88 21.91 6.92
N ASN A 153 -9.63 20.79 7.62
CA ASN A 153 -8.32 20.41 8.12
C ASN A 153 -7.39 19.88 7.02
N ALA A 154 -7.88 19.62 5.78
CA ALA A 154 -7.03 19.26 4.65
C ALA A 154 -5.94 20.31 4.35
N LYS A 155 -6.10 21.56 4.82
CA LYS A 155 -5.06 22.61 4.79
C LYS A 155 -3.77 22.22 5.51
N ASN A 156 -3.82 21.24 6.43
CA ASN A 156 -2.67 20.75 7.19
C ASN A 156 -1.89 19.68 6.43
N LEU A 157 -2.34 19.29 5.24
CA LEU A 157 -1.64 18.34 4.38
C LEU A 157 -0.25 18.87 4.01
N ARG A 158 0.73 17.99 4.04
CA ARG A 158 2.10 18.23 3.55
C ARG A 158 2.06 18.80 2.12
N PRO A 159 2.68 19.96 1.84
CA PRO A 159 2.56 20.62 0.52
C PRO A 159 2.96 19.74 -0.66
N GLN A 160 3.98 18.89 -0.50
CA GLN A 160 4.47 17.99 -1.55
C GLN A 160 3.45 16.93 -1.96
N LEU A 161 2.45 16.66 -1.13
CA LEU A 161 1.40 15.68 -1.40
C LEU A 161 0.12 16.29 -1.99
N VAL A 162 0.07 17.62 -2.20
CA VAL A 162 -1.13 18.29 -2.75
C VAL A 162 -1.25 18.07 -4.25
N GLU A 163 -0.17 18.29 -4.98
CA GLU A 163 -0.14 18.28 -6.45
C GLU A 163 0.42 16.96 -6.98
N VAL A 164 -0.30 15.86 -6.75
CA VAL A 164 0.11 14.55 -7.28
C VAL A 164 -0.43 14.34 -8.70
N PRO A 165 0.30 13.62 -9.57
CA PRO A 165 -0.08 13.47 -10.98
C PRO A 165 -1.47 12.86 -11.20
N PHE A 166 -1.88 11.91 -10.35
CA PHE A 166 -3.14 11.18 -10.50
C PHE A 166 -4.36 11.89 -9.89
N ASP A 167 -4.15 12.91 -9.02
CA ASP A 167 -5.24 13.65 -8.35
C ASP A 167 -4.78 15.06 -7.96
N LYS A 168 -4.60 15.94 -8.93
CA LYS A 168 -4.16 17.32 -8.71
C LYS A 168 -5.13 18.07 -7.80
N GLY A 169 -4.58 18.69 -6.74
CA GLY A 169 -5.35 19.40 -5.74
C GLY A 169 -6.19 18.49 -4.85
N ARG A 170 -5.98 17.18 -4.88
CA ARG A 170 -6.66 16.19 -4.01
C ARG A 170 -8.20 16.30 -4.09
N ASN A 171 -8.74 16.14 -5.28
CA ASN A 171 -10.18 16.24 -5.51
C ASN A 171 -10.94 14.95 -5.18
N TYR A 172 -10.25 13.79 -5.18
CA TYR A 172 -10.85 12.46 -5.00
C TYR A 172 -10.23 11.67 -3.85
N SER A 173 -9.02 12.03 -3.44
CA SER A 173 -8.27 11.29 -2.44
C SER A 173 -7.62 12.19 -1.40
N LEU A 174 -7.40 11.66 -0.21
CA LEU A 174 -6.54 12.29 0.80
C LEU A 174 -5.52 11.27 1.32
N PRO A 175 -4.22 11.61 1.39
CA PRO A 175 -3.22 10.74 1.97
C PRO A 175 -3.58 10.28 3.38
N TRP A 176 -3.41 8.97 3.64
CA TRP A 176 -3.55 8.40 4.98
C TRP A 176 -2.19 8.36 5.68
N MET A 177 -1.28 7.58 5.14
CA MET A 177 0.10 7.46 5.60
C MET A 177 1.04 7.33 4.40
N SER A 178 2.33 7.63 4.61
CA SER A 178 3.39 7.29 3.68
C SER A 178 4.41 6.41 4.38
N GLY A 179 5.20 5.67 3.62
CA GLY A 179 6.22 4.80 4.20
C GLY A 179 7.29 4.43 3.20
N PHE A 180 8.15 3.54 3.64
CA PHE A 180 9.30 3.08 2.88
C PHE A 180 9.27 1.56 2.82
N ALA A 181 9.65 0.98 1.68
CA ALA A 181 10.04 -0.41 1.64
C ALA A 181 11.57 -0.50 1.63
N GLY A 182 12.06 -1.41 2.46
CA GLY A 182 13.45 -1.74 2.66
C GLY A 182 13.57 -3.18 3.11
N ILE A 183 14.44 -3.46 4.07
CA ILE A 183 14.68 -4.82 4.53
C ILE A 183 14.44 -4.92 6.04
N GLY A 184 13.52 -5.80 6.43
CA GLY A 184 13.28 -6.18 7.83
C GLY A 184 14.03 -7.47 8.19
N ILE A 185 14.59 -7.54 9.39
CA ILE A 185 15.23 -8.75 9.91
C ILE A 185 14.72 -9.09 11.32
N ASN A 186 14.66 -10.39 11.62
CA ASN A 186 14.65 -10.86 12.99
C ASN A 186 16.11 -10.90 13.48
N LYS A 187 16.48 -10.00 14.39
CA LYS A 187 17.86 -9.79 14.85
C LYS A 187 18.54 -11.08 15.32
N LYS A 188 17.83 -11.89 16.10
CA LYS A 188 18.37 -13.13 16.69
C LYS A 188 18.59 -14.19 15.62
N VAL A 189 17.60 -14.42 14.76
CA VAL A 189 17.65 -15.47 13.74
C VAL A 189 18.65 -15.10 12.65
N PHE A 190 18.62 -13.86 12.18
CA PHE A 190 19.53 -13.36 11.16
C PHE A 190 21.00 -13.49 11.61
N LYS A 191 21.31 -13.02 12.83
CA LYS A 191 22.65 -13.15 13.41
C LYS A 191 23.08 -14.60 13.57
N LYS A 192 22.16 -15.48 14.00
CA LYS A 192 22.46 -16.91 14.14
C LYS A 192 22.84 -17.57 12.81
N LEU A 193 22.16 -17.23 11.74
CA LEU A 193 22.37 -17.84 10.42
C LEU A 193 23.59 -17.24 9.70
N THR A 194 23.73 -15.92 9.70
CA THR A 194 24.71 -15.20 8.88
C THR A 194 25.99 -14.82 9.64
N GLY A 195 25.90 -14.69 10.96
CA GLY A 195 26.95 -14.08 11.82
C GLY A 195 26.90 -12.54 11.80
N LYS A 196 26.06 -11.92 10.98
CA LYS A 196 25.92 -10.46 10.84
C LYS A 196 24.81 -9.93 11.75
N SER A 197 24.89 -8.66 12.18
CA SER A 197 23.84 -7.97 12.95
C SER A 197 23.06 -6.98 12.11
N GLU A 198 23.49 -6.70 10.88
CA GLU A 198 22.94 -5.72 9.96
C GLU A 198 22.90 -6.30 8.55
N ILE A 199 22.00 -5.77 7.74
CA ILE A 199 21.87 -6.05 6.32
C ILE A 199 22.05 -4.74 5.56
N LYS A 200 22.80 -4.73 4.47
CA LYS A 200 23.18 -3.51 3.76
C LYS A 200 22.62 -3.44 2.35
N SER A 201 22.33 -4.56 1.75
CA SER A 201 21.87 -4.65 0.38
C SER A 201 20.75 -5.67 0.26
N ILE A 202 19.91 -5.49 -0.76
CA ILE A 202 18.94 -6.50 -1.18
C ILE A 202 19.68 -7.80 -1.55
N ASP A 203 20.91 -7.71 -2.07
CA ASP A 203 21.72 -8.86 -2.43
C ASP A 203 22.17 -9.69 -1.22
N ASP A 204 22.22 -9.11 -0.02
CA ASP A 204 22.47 -9.86 1.21
C ASP A 204 21.34 -10.88 1.51
N LEU A 205 20.12 -10.68 0.99
CA LEU A 205 19.03 -11.66 1.09
C LEU A 205 19.34 -12.93 0.27
N TRP A 206 20.23 -12.83 -0.69
CA TRP A 206 20.62 -13.95 -1.54
C TRP A 206 21.75 -14.81 -0.94
N ASP A 207 22.21 -14.51 0.30
CA ASP A 207 23.17 -15.35 1.01
C ASP A 207 22.61 -16.79 1.12
N PRO A 208 23.33 -17.84 0.67
CA PRO A 208 22.87 -19.23 0.75
C PRO A 208 22.48 -19.68 2.16
N LYS A 209 23.03 -19.04 3.21
CA LYS A 209 22.68 -19.32 4.61
C LYS A 209 21.24 -18.93 4.97
N LEU A 210 20.62 -18.07 4.15
CA LEU A 210 19.24 -17.61 4.29
C LEU A 210 18.25 -18.39 3.41
N LYS A 211 18.71 -19.41 2.67
CA LYS A 211 17.86 -20.18 1.76
C LYS A 211 16.62 -20.72 2.47
N GLY A 212 15.43 -20.41 1.92
CA GLY A 212 14.13 -20.80 2.48
C GLY A 212 13.75 -20.10 3.80
N ARG A 213 14.51 -19.06 4.19
CA ARG A 213 14.30 -18.28 5.42
C ARG A 213 14.07 -16.79 5.14
N ILE A 214 13.73 -16.45 3.92
CA ILE A 214 13.36 -15.10 3.51
C ILE A 214 12.04 -15.11 2.75
N THR A 215 11.33 -13.98 2.81
CA THR A 215 10.17 -13.66 1.97
C THR A 215 10.42 -12.34 1.26
N VAL A 216 9.61 -12.06 0.23
CA VAL A 216 9.57 -10.76 -0.43
C VAL A 216 8.13 -10.28 -0.54
N LEU A 217 7.93 -8.97 -0.60
CA LEU A 217 6.60 -8.37 -0.71
C LEU A 217 5.96 -8.71 -2.06
N SER A 218 4.65 -8.98 -2.04
CA SER A 218 3.84 -9.15 -3.25
C SER A 218 3.61 -7.82 -3.97
N GLU A 219 3.76 -6.69 -3.26
CA GLU A 219 3.74 -5.38 -3.92
C GLU A 219 4.93 -5.28 -4.88
N MET A 220 4.60 -5.39 -6.16
CA MET A 220 5.59 -5.45 -7.24
C MET A 220 6.52 -4.23 -7.24
N ARG A 221 5.96 -3.04 -7.00
CA ARG A 221 6.73 -1.78 -7.03
C ARG A 221 7.80 -1.71 -5.96
N ASP A 222 7.53 -2.30 -4.80
CA ASP A 222 8.50 -2.37 -3.71
C ASP A 222 9.58 -3.42 -3.99
N THR A 223 9.20 -4.66 -4.25
CA THR A 223 10.16 -5.74 -4.46
C THR A 223 11.01 -5.53 -5.71
N MET A 224 10.37 -5.23 -6.85
CA MET A 224 11.11 -4.97 -8.09
C MET A 224 11.88 -3.65 -8.02
N GLY A 225 11.31 -2.65 -7.35
CA GLY A 225 11.99 -1.38 -7.10
C GLY A 225 13.30 -1.58 -6.36
N LEU A 226 13.31 -2.31 -5.24
CA LEU A 226 14.51 -2.59 -4.47
C LEU A 226 15.56 -3.38 -5.28
N ILE A 227 15.13 -4.37 -6.09
CA ILE A 227 16.03 -5.14 -6.94
C ILE A 227 16.62 -4.25 -8.05
N MET A 228 15.81 -3.44 -8.74
CA MET A 228 16.32 -2.51 -9.76
C MET A 228 17.29 -1.47 -9.17
N MET A 229 16.98 -0.94 -7.99
CA MET A 229 17.87 0.01 -7.31
C MET A 229 19.23 -0.63 -6.96
N SER A 230 19.26 -1.91 -6.54
CA SER A 230 20.53 -2.62 -6.29
C SER A 230 21.37 -2.80 -7.59
N GLN A 231 20.70 -2.84 -8.73
CA GLN A 231 21.35 -2.85 -10.06
C GLN A 231 21.73 -1.45 -10.56
N GLY A 232 21.60 -0.41 -9.71
CA GLY A 232 21.92 0.97 -10.05
C GLY A 232 20.90 1.67 -10.95
N LYS A 233 19.68 1.14 -11.05
CA LYS A 233 18.61 1.71 -11.87
C LYS A 233 17.80 2.76 -11.11
N ASN A 234 17.29 3.76 -11.84
CA ASN A 234 16.34 4.74 -11.31
C ASN A 234 14.90 4.23 -11.51
N ILE A 235 14.23 3.88 -10.43
CA ILE A 235 12.87 3.34 -10.50
C ILE A 235 11.80 4.38 -10.88
N GLY A 236 12.14 5.66 -10.84
CA GLY A 236 11.29 6.74 -11.36
C GLY A 236 11.33 6.84 -12.89
N ASN A 237 12.30 6.22 -13.56
CA ASN A 237 12.49 6.28 -15.01
C ASN A 237 13.29 5.08 -15.53
N PHE A 238 12.75 3.89 -15.41
CA PHE A 238 13.38 2.65 -15.91
C PHE A 238 12.77 2.22 -17.25
N THR A 239 13.51 1.38 -17.98
CA THR A 239 13.08 0.75 -19.24
C THR A 239 12.49 -0.63 -19.00
N ASP A 240 11.80 -1.19 -20.01
CA ASP A 240 11.34 -2.58 -19.97
C ASP A 240 12.50 -3.57 -19.75
N ALA A 241 13.64 -3.36 -20.39
CA ALA A 241 14.83 -4.19 -20.19
C ALA A 241 15.32 -4.16 -18.74
N ASP A 242 15.33 -3.00 -18.07
CA ASP A 242 15.70 -2.89 -16.66
C ASP A 242 14.75 -3.68 -15.76
N PHE A 243 13.45 -3.67 -16.07
CA PHE A 243 12.46 -4.44 -15.35
C PHE A 243 12.64 -5.94 -15.56
N GLN A 244 12.85 -6.38 -16.81
CA GLN A 244 13.06 -7.80 -17.15
C GLN A 244 14.34 -8.36 -16.50
N ASP A 245 15.42 -7.58 -16.44
CA ASP A 245 16.66 -7.97 -15.75
C ASP A 245 16.39 -8.20 -14.24
N ALA A 246 15.66 -7.31 -13.59
CA ALA A 246 15.28 -7.46 -12.18
C ALA A 246 14.33 -8.64 -11.96
N LEU A 247 13.37 -8.86 -12.87
CA LEU A 247 12.44 -10.00 -12.84
C LEU A 247 13.19 -11.33 -12.99
N ALA A 248 14.20 -11.39 -13.83
CA ALA A 248 15.05 -12.58 -13.98
C ALA A 248 15.77 -12.94 -12.66
N VAL A 249 16.27 -11.92 -11.92
CA VAL A 249 16.87 -12.13 -10.60
C VAL A 249 15.82 -12.68 -9.63
N LEU A 250 14.66 -12.03 -9.50
CA LEU A 250 13.62 -12.49 -8.58
C LEU A 250 13.18 -13.92 -8.91
N LYS A 251 12.96 -14.21 -10.20
CA LYS A 251 12.57 -15.54 -10.67
C LYS A 251 13.60 -16.60 -10.28
N ASP A 252 14.90 -16.34 -10.49
CA ASP A 252 15.98 -17.25 -10.07
C ASP A 252 15.92 -17.53 -8.56
N LYS A 253 15.69 -16.49 -7.73
CA LYS A 253 15.65 -16.66 -6.28
C LYS A 253 14.40 -17.41 -5.79
N VAL A 254 13.28 -17.27 -6.50
CA VAL A 254 12.07 -18.06 -6.23
C VAL A 254 12.27 -19.51 -6.70
N ASP A 255 12.70 -19.73 -7.93
CA ASP A 255 12.86 -21.06 -8.52
C ASP A 255 13.94 -21.91 -7.78
N SER A 256 15.00 -21.25 -7.30
CA SER A 256 16.05 -21.93 -6.50
C SER A 256 15.62 -22.23 -5.06
N GLY A 257 14.46 -21.72 -4.62
CA GLY A 257 13.99 -21.84 -3.24
C GLY A 257 14.76 -20.96 -2.25
N GLN A 258 15.53 -19.96 -2.72
CA GLN A 258 16.13 -18.94 -1.87
C GLN A 258 15.01 -18.13 -1.20
N VAL A 259 14.06 -17.63 -1.98
CA VAL A 259 12.82 -17.02 -1.49
C VAL A 259 11.82 -18.11 -1.14
N ARG A 260 11.37 -18.11 0.11
CA ARG A 260 10.37 -19.06 0.60
C ARG A 260 8.97 -18.75 0.05
N GLN A 261 8.62 -17.47 0.04
CA GLN A 261 7.28 -17.01 -0.36
C GLN A 261 7.30 -15.55 -0.79
N VAL A 262 6.39 -15.21 -1.71
CA VAL A 262 5.97 -13.84 -2.05
C VAL A 262 4.67 -13.58 -1.30
N THR A 263 4.59 -12.52 -0.49
CA THR A 263 3.46 -12.30 0.42
C THR A 263 3.19 -10.81 0.66
N GLY A 264 1.95 -10.43 0.98
CA GLY A 264 1.60 -9.13 1.53
C GLY A 264 2.04 -9.00 2.98
N ASN A 265 1.20 -8.48 3.87
CA ASN A 265 1.51 -8.33 5.31
C ASN A 265 1.79 -9.67 6.04
N GLY A 266 1.50 -10.81 5.43
CA GLY A 266 1.75 -12.14 6.01
C GLY A 266 3.19 -12.43 6.40
N TYR A 267 4.18 -11.65 5.90
CA TYR A 267 5.58 -11.79 6.31
C TYR A 267 5.80 -11.43 7.79
N LEU A 268 5.03 -10.50 8.35
CA LEU A 268 5.28 -9.93 9.66
C LEU A 268 5.19 -10.97 10.80
N PRO A 269 4.12 -11.77 10.93
CA PRO A 269 4.07 -12.85 11.94
C PRO A 269 5.19 -13.88 11.79
N GLU A 270 5.62 -14.20 10.56
CA GLU A 270 6.72 -15.11 10.31
C GLU A 270 8.09 -14.52 10.73
N LEU A 271 8.26 -13.22 10.51
CA LEU A 271 9.45 -12.48 10.92
C LEU A 271 9.50 -12.37 12.45
N GLU A 272 8.41 -12.03 13.10
CA GLU A 272 8.29 -11.95 14.56
C GLU A 272 8.56 -13.27 15.26
N SER A 273 7.97 -14.34 14.78
CA SER A 273 8.19 -15.69 15.34
C SER A 273 9.59 -16.24 15.04
N GLY A 274 10.32 -15.62 14.10
CA GLY A 274 11.60 -16.12 13.60
C GLY A 274 11.45 -17.33 12.67
N ALA A 275 10.27 -17.59 12.12
CA ALA A 275 10.08 -18.57 11.06
C ALA A 275 10.84 -18.18 9.80
N ILE A 276 10.97 -16.87 9.53
CA ILE A 276 11.91 -16.31 8.56
C ILE A 276 12.96 -15.45 9.27
N ALA A 277 14.09 -15.24 8.62
CA ALA A 277 15.20 -14.43 9.14
C ALA A 277 15.17 -12.99 8.63
N ALA A 278 14.68 -12.79 7.42
CA ALA A 278 14.61 -11.49 6.76
C ALA A 278 13.50 -11.47 5.71
N SER A 279 13.07 -10.25 5.36
CA SER A 279 12.10 -9.99 4.30
C SER A 279 12.37 -8.63 3.70
N THR A 280 12.00 -8.40 2.41
CA THR A 280 11.62 -7.04 2.04
C THR A 280 10.43 -6.65 2.89
N ALA A 281 10.40 -5.45 3.46
CA ALA A 281 9.46 -5.10 4.51
C ALA A 281 9.13 -3.60 4.49
N TRP A 282 7.93 -3.27 4.93
CA TRP A 282 7.52 -1.89 5.15
C TRP A 282 8.04 -1.37 6.49
N SER A 283 8.50 -0.12 6.49
CA SER A 283 9.18 0.49 7.63
C SER A 283 8.35 0.48 8.91
N GLY A 284 7.09 0.84 8.83
CA GLY A 284 6.22 0.97 9.99
C GLY A 284 5.77 -0.36 10.61
N ASP A 285 5.78 -1.45 9.84
CA ASP A 285 5.45 -2.78 10.36
C ASP A 285 6.54 -3.30 11.29
N VAL A 286 7.79 -2.96 11.00
CA VAL A 286 8.97 -3.48 11.72
C VAL A 286 9.39 -2.55 12.85
N ASP A 287 9.17 -1.24 12.68
CA ASP A 287 9.57 -0.23 13.65
C ASP A 287 8.80 -0.37 14.97
N GLY A 288 9.51 -0.22 16.08
CA GLY A 288 8.94 -0.37 17.42
C GLY A 288 8.96 -1.80 17.99
N ASN A 289 9.19 -2.85 17.18
CA ASN A 289 9.38 -4.20 17.70
C ASN A 289 10.84 -4.43 18.12
N PRO A 290 11.15 -4.66 19.43
CA PRO A 290 12.52 -4.76 19.92
C PRO A 290 13.31 -5.95 19.36
N ASP A 291 12.64 -6.99 18.88
CA ASP A 291 13.28 -8.18 18.31
C ASP A 291 13.58 -8.06 16.82
N LEU A 292 12.98 -7.05 16.19
CA LEU A 292 13.12 -6.77 14.76
C LEU A 292 14.04 -5.57 14.53
N ALA A 293 14.53 -5.41 13.30
CA ALA A 293 15.18 -4.20 12.82
C ALA A 293 14.86 -4.00 11.34
N TRP A 294 14.66 -2.74 10.95
CA TRP A 294 14.45 -2.34 9.58
C TRP A 294 15.64 -1.53 9.07
N PHE A 295 16.04 -1.75 7.82
CA PHE A 295 17.21 -1.15 7.20
C PHE A 295 16.88 -0.55 5.83
N VAL A 296 17.42 0.63 5.58
CA VAL A 296 17.52 1.20 4.23
C VAL A 296 18.70 0.52 3.54
N PRO A 297 18.49 -0.18 2.41
CA PRO A 297 19.62 -0.67 1.61
C PRO A 297 20.55 0.47 1.17
N GLU A 298 21.84 0.18 0.92
CA GLU A 298 22.79 1.18 0.41
C GLU A 298 22.34 1.78 -0.93
N SER A 299 21.57 1.03 -1.72
CA SER A 299 20.93 1.50 -2.97
C SER A 299 19.72 2.41 -2.75
N GLY A 300 19.28 2.60 -1.50
CA GLY A 300 18.10 3.37 -1.15
C GLY A 300 16.86 2.52 -0.86
N ALA A 301 15.77 3.17 -0.46
CA ALA A 301 14.46 2.58 -0.19
C ALA A 301 13.41 3.09 -1.18
N THR A 302 12.35 2.33 -1.42
CA THR A 302 11.18 2.87 -2.13
C THR A 302 10.36 3.76 -1.19
N TYR A 303 9.69 4.77 -1.74
CA TYR A 303 8.79 5.66 -1.01
C TYR A 303 7.41 5.63 -1.65
N TRP A 304 6.39 5.41 -0.85
CA TRP A 304 5.01 5.29 -1.28
C TRP A 304 4.06 6.06 -0.37
N THR A 305 2.83 6.30 -0.84
CA THR A 305 1.75 6.94 -0.07
C THR A 305 0.46 6.17 -0.27
N ASP A 306 -0.23 5.89 0.83
CA ASP A 306 -1.58 5.33 0.82
C ASP A 306 -2.62 6.43 1.00
N ASN A 307 -3.73 6.29 0.30
CA ASN A 307 -4.75 7.33 0.17
C ASN A 307 -6.12 6.81 0.54
N MET A 308 -6.84 7.58 1.33
CA MET A 308 -8.26 7.38 1.58
C MET A 308 -9.06 7.78 0.35
N LEU A 309 -9.92 6.90 -0.11
CA LEU A 309 -10.89 7.10 -1.18
C LEU A 309 -12.30 6.82 -0.67
N ILE A 310 -13.27 7.51 -1.21
CA ILE A 310 -14.70 7.20 -1.00
C ILE A 310 -15.18 6.46 -2.25
N PRO A 311 -15.51 5.16 -2.17
CA PRO A 311 -15.97 4.39 -3.32
C PRO A 311 -17.22 4.97 -3.97
N ALA A 312 -17.37 4.78 -5.28
CA ALA A 312 -18.62 5.06 -5.97
C ALA A 312 -19.80 4.41 -5.24
N LEU A 313 -20.95 5.09 -5.20
CA LEU A 313 -22.18 4.66 -4.51
C LEU A 313 -22.02 4.42 -3.00
N ALA A 314 -20.97 4.92 -2.35
CA ALA A 314 -20.86 4.91 -0.89
C ALA A 314 -22.07 5.62 -0.26
N SER A 315 -22.62 5.02 0.79
CA SER A 315 -23.87 5.48 1.41
C SER A 315 -23.66 6.56 2.48
N HIS A 316 -22.41 6.74 2.98
CA HIS A 316 -22.13 7.64 4.10
C HIS A 316 -20.96 8.59 3.78
N LYS A 317 -21.02 9.23 2.59
CA LYS A 317 -19.97 10.14 2.09
C LYS A 317 -19.63 11.25 3.08
N THR A 318 -20.64 11.94 3.63
CA THR A 318 -20.40 13.03 4.59
C THR A 318 -19.79 12.53 5.92
N ASN A 319 -20.13 11.32 6.38
CA ASN A 319 -19.49 10.74 7.57
C ASN A 319 -18.03 10.35 7.26
N ALA A 320 -17.73 9.86 6.05
CA ALA A 320 -16.38 9.59 5.60
C ALA A 320 -15.52 10.87 5.57
N GLU A 321 -16.04 11.95 5.01
CA GLU A 321 -15.37 13.25 4.96
C GLU A 321 -15.12 13.82 6.37
N LYS A 322 -16.05 13.62 7.32
CA LYS A 322 -15.84 13.99 8.73
C LYS A 322 -14.71 13.19 9.37
N ALA A 323 -14.59 11.89 9.08
CA ALA A 323 -13.49 11.07 9.57
C ALA A 323 -12.16 11.55 8.99
N MET A 324 -12.10 11.81 7.68
CA MET A 324 -10.92 12.40 7.04
C MET A 324 -10.53 13.73 7.71
N ASN A 325 -11.51 14.61 7.93
CA ASN A 325 -11.26 15.90 8.60
C ASN A 325 -10.74 15.74 10.03
N PHE A 326 -11.24 14.75 10.78
CA PHE A 326 -10.81 14.46 12.15
C PHE A 326 -9.33 14.06 12.18
N TYR A 327 -8.89 13.19 11.28
CA TYR A 327 -7.49 12.73 11.24
C TYR A 327 -6.52 13.74 10.63
N TYR A 328 -7.02 14.78 9.97
CA TYR A 328 -6.22 15.90 9.51
C TYR A 328 -6.09 17.04 10.54
N ASP A 329 -6.73 16.92 11.69
CA ASP A 329 -6.43 17.76 12.85
C ASP A 329 -5.07 17.37 13.44
N PRO A 330 -4.14 18.34 13.69
CA PRO A 330 -2.78 18.03 14.14
C PRO A 330 -2.71 17.29 15.47
N GLU A 331 -3.66 17.53 16.39
CA GLU A 331 -3.69 16.83 17.67
C GLU A 331 -4.11 15.38 17.50
N ASN A 332 -5.15 15.11 16.70
CA ASN A 332 -5.64 13.76 16.44
C ASN A 332 -4.62 12.96 15.61
N ALA A 333 -4.02 13.57 14.57
CA ALA A 333 -2.93 12.96 13.83
C ALA A 333 -1.74 12.60 14.73
N GLY A 334 -1.36 13.50 15.64
CA GLY A 334 -0.28 13.24 16.59
C GLY A 334 -0.60 12.14 17.59
N ARG A 335 -1.85 12.04 18.04
CA ARG A 335 -2.32 10.94 18.93
C ARG A 335 -2.32 9.60 18.22
N LEU A 336 -2.72 9.55 16.95
CA LEU A 336 -2.68 8.35 16.11
C LEU A 336 -1.25 7.82 16.01
N ILE A 337 -0.29 8.68 15.71
CA ILE A 337 1.14 8.33 15.62
C ILE A 337 1.67 7.87 17.00
N ALA A 338 1.45 8.65 18.05
CA ALA A 338 1.91 8.30 19.40
C ALA A 338 1.21 7.05 19.95
N GLY A 339 0.07 6.67 19.39
CA GLY A 339 -0.68 5.47 19.74
C GLY A 339 -0.19 4.19 19.08
N GLY A 340 0.86 4.25 18.24
CA GLY A 340 1.52 3.09 17.65
C GLY A 340 1.49 2.99 16.13
N VAL A 341 0.99 4.01 15.41
CA VAL A 341 1.07 4.03 13.93
C VAL A 341 2.41 4.64 13.50
N THR A 342 3.41 3.81 13.25
CA THR A 342 4.81 4.19 13.03
C THR A 342 5.14 4.48 11.56
N TYR A 343 4.24 5.18 10.88
CA TYR A 343 4.37 5.59 9.48
C TYR A 343 4.50 7.11 9.32
N VAL A 344 4.94 7.57 8.16
CA VAL A 344 5.06 9.00 7.86
C VAL A 344 3.69 9.64 7.79
N THR A 345 3.38 10.53 8.73
CA THR A 345 2.09 11.24 8.72
C THR A 345 2.00 12.27 7.59
N PRO A 346 0.87 12.37 6.90
CA PRO A 346 0.62 13.42 5.92
C PRO A 346 0.44 14.81 6.56
N VAL A 347 0.34 14.88 7.89
CA VAL A 347 0.11 16.10 8.68
C VAL A 347 1.37 16.46 9.47
N PRO A 348 2.35 17.19 8.90
CA PRO A 348 3.62 17.48 9.57
C PRO A 348 3.47 18.33 10.85
N SER A 349 2.40 19.11 10.94
CA SER A 349 2.04 19.87 12.16
C SER A 349 1.59 18.99 13.33
N ALA A 350 1.48 17.68 13.17
CA ALA A 350 1.27 16.71 14.25
C ALA A 350 2.52 16.52 15.15
N LYS A 351 3.73 16.84 14.64
CA LYS A 351 4.99 16.61 15.36
C LYS A 351 5.05 17.16 16.78
N PRO A 352 4.60 18.39 17.10
CA PRO A 352 4.56 18.89 18.48
C PRO A 352 3.69 18.05 19.41
N THR A 353 2.58 17.52 18.94
CA THR A 353 1.71 16.60 19.72
C THR A 353 2.44 15.29 20.00
N VAL A 354 3.07 14.69 18.98
CA VAL A 354 3.89 13.50 19.17
C VAL A 354 5.02 13.77 20.16
N GLN A 355 5.74 14.89 20.02
CA GLN A 355 6.84 15.26 20.94
C GLN A 355 6.39 15.37 22.39
N LYS A 356 5.16 15.87 22.63
CA LYS A 356 4.58 15.97 23.97
C LYS A 356 4.21 14.60 24.55
N LEU A 357 3.77 13.66 23.73
CA LEU A 357 3.31 12.34 24.14
C LEU A 357 4.47 11.33 24.19
N ASP A 358 5.38 11.39 23.22
CA ASP A 358 6.56 10.56 23.10
C ASP A 358 7.68 11.35 22.38
N ALA A 359 8.63 11.86 23.16
CA ALA A 359 9.71 12.71 22.65
C ALA A 359 10.72 11.94 21.77
N GLU A 360 10.90 10.65 22.00
CA GLU A 360 11.81 9.81 21.19
C GLU A 360 11.16 9.49 19.84
N LEU A 361 9.89 9.14 19.84
CA LEU A 361 9.14 8.88 18.61
C LEU A 361 9.13 10.10 17.67
N ALA A 362 9.06 11.32 18.22
CA ALA A 362 9.12 12.57 17.44
C ALA A 362 10.47 12.79 16.73
N LYS A 363 11.53 12.04 17.09
CA LYS A 363 12.83 12.07 16.44
C LYS A 363 13.02 10.97 15.41
N ASN A 364 12.08 10.04 15.34
CA ASN A 364 12.16 8.89 14.44
C ASN A 364 12.11 9.34 12.96
N PRO A 365 13.16 9.07 12.15
CA PRO A 365 13.22 9.47 10.75
C PRO A 365 12.25 8.67 9.87
N LEU A 366 11.74 7.53 10.32
CA LEU A 366 10.73 6.74 9.60
C LEU A 366 9.32 7.34 9.71
N ILE A 367 9.13 8.28 10.65
CA ILE A 367 7.85 8.99 10.86
C ILE A 367 7.96 10.46 10.43
N PHE A 368 9.10 11.09 10.76
CA PHE A 368 9.39 12.48 10.43
C PHE A 368 10.71 12.56 9.65
N PRO A 369 10.74 12.07 8.40
CA PRO A 369 11.96 12.00 7.60
C PRO A 369 12.53 13.39 7.32
N SER A 370 13.87 13.51 7.41
CA SER A 370 14.60 14.67 6.95
C SER A 370 14.70 14.69 5.43
N GLU A 371 15.01 15.84 4.85
CA GLU A 371 15.30 15.94 3.41
C GLU A 371 16.47 15.05 2.99
N GLN A 372 17.50 14.92 3.83
CA GLN A 372 18.63 14.03 3.59
C GLN A 372 18.21 12.56 3.57
N PHE A 373 17.28 12.14 4.44
CA PHE A 373 16.73 10.79 4.44
C PHE A 373 15.95 10.54 3.15
N LEU A 374 15.06 11.46 2.78
CA LEU A 374 14.25 11.37 1.57
C LEU A 374 15.09 11.38 0.28
N ALA A 375 16.24 12.06 0.28
CA ALA A 375 17.16 12.06 -0.86
C ALA A 375 17.74 10.65 -1.17
N ASN A 376 17.70 9.72 -0.19
CA ASN A 376 18.08 8.31 -0.37
C ASN A 376 16.87 7.40 -0.62
N THR A 377 15.77 7.94 -1.11
CA THR A 377 14.57 7.18 -1.47
C THR A 377 14.16 7.49 -2.89
N GLN A 378 13.45 6.56 -3.51
CA GLN A 378 12.90 6.74 -4.85
C GLN A 378 11.42 6.36 -4.89
N ILE A 379 10.66 7.06 -5.71
CA ILE A 379 9.26 6.75 -6.00
C ILE A 379 9.21 5.98 -7.31
N PHE A 380 8.52 4.85 -7.30
CA PHE A 380 8.32 4.05 -8.51
C PHE A 380 7.50 4.85 -9.53
N LYS A 381 7.92 4.81 -10.82
CA LYS A 381 7.22 5.56 -11.87
C LYS A 381 5.75 5.16 -11.98
N VAL A 382 4.94 6.11 -12.41
CA VAL A 382 3.56 5.81 -12.83
C VAL A 382 3.62 4.99 -14.11
N LEU A 383 3.08 3.77 -14.07
CA LEU A 383 3.03 2.88 -15.21
C LEU A 383 1.91 3.29 -16.17
N THR A 384 2.17 3.19 -17.46
CA THR A 384 1.13 3.25 -18.50
C THR A 384 0.21 2.04 -18.40
N ALA A 385 -0.93 2.06 -19.11
CA ALA A 385 -1.83 0.90 -19.16
C ALA A 385 -1.11 -0.35 -19.73
N GLU A 386 -0.31 -0.16 -20.79
CA GLU A 386 0.48 -1.25 -21.40
C GLU A 386 1.53 -1.80 -20.43
N GLU A 387 2.25 -0.94 -19.72
CA GLU A 387 3.23 -1.37 -18.71
C GLU A 387 2.56 -2.11 -17.54
N ASN A 388 1.37 -1.66 -17.08
CA ASN A 388 0.62 -2.36 -16.05
C ASN A 388 0.13 -3.76 -16.48
N ASP A 389 -0.08 -3.97 -17.79
CA ASP A 389 -0.46 -5.27 -18.34
C ASP A 389 0.75 -6.19 -18.57
N ASN A 390 1.95 -5.61 -18.73
CA ASN A 390 3.19 -6.33 -19.03
C ASN A 390 4.02 -6.68 -17.80
N TYR A 391 3.89 -5.91 -16.71
CA TYR A 391 4.65 -6.06 -15.45
C TYR A 391 3.77 -6.69 -14.37
#